data_a08a4c456cfccb157a0364b98d231059
#
_entry.id   a08a4c456cfccb157a0364b98d231059
#
_cell.length_a   1.000
_cell.length_b   1.000
_cell.length_c   1.000
_cell.angle_alpha   90.00
_cell.angle_beta   90.00
_cell.angle_gamma   90.00
#
_symmetry.space_group_name_H-M   'P 1'
#
loop_
_entity.id
_entity.type
_entity.pdbx_description
1 polymer ?
#
loop_
_entity_poly.entity_id
_entity_poly.type
_entity_poly.pdbx_seq_one_letter_code
_entity_poly.pdbx_strand_id
1 'polypeptide(L)'
;MTSSLGISVVICAHTQKRFHETCAAVESVRAQSLPSQEIIVVVDHNPALQASLAEAMPDVTVLANREAQGLSGGKNTGVGVSRGEIVAFLDDDAVADQDWLKYFADSYADPAVIGVGGRTLPNWQAPRPAWFPDEFAWVVGAAYRGMPESRAPVRNLLGGNASFRRSAFGIAGGFQNGIGRSAAKRPLGCEETEFCIRLSQRSPGAVFLYDNRAVIWHVVGAERCRFRYFRSRCYAEGLSKAQVTASVGAGDGLATERRYTTRVLPSGVVHGMADALHGDRAGLGRAGAIVAGVTATAAGYAAGSVQQRRLRRAAGRPGRTGRPRATRRPA
;
A
#
# COMPACT_ATOMS: atom_id res chain seq x y z
N MET A 1 23.08 -28.06 3.30
CA MET A 1 22.96 -26.91 2.40
C MET A 1 21.55 -26.34 2.61
N THR A 2 21.40 -25.29 3.39
CA THR A 2 20.11 -24.58 3.51
C THR A 2 19.83 -23.96 2.16
N SER A 3 18.81 -24.44 1.46
CA SER A 3 18.32 -23.82 0.22
C SER A 3 18.05 -22.34 0.54
N SER A 4 18.77 -21.42 -0.10
CA SER A 4 18.50 -20.00 0.05
C SER A 4 17.09 -19.74 -0.47
N LEU A 5 16.24 -19.12 0.34
CA LEU A 5 14.89 -18.73 -0.05
C LEU A 5 14.97 -17.85 -1.31
N GLY A 6 14.42 -18.33 -2.42
CA GLY A 6 14.35 -17.55 -3.65
C GLY A 6 13.37 -16.40 -3.51
N ILE A 7 13.81 -15.16 -3.79
CA ILE A 7 12.98 -13.98 -3.72
C ILE A 7 12.77 -13.40 -5.11
N SER A 8 11.52 -13.33 -5.57
CA SER A 8 11.11 -12.56 -6.76
C SER A 8 10.78 -11.14 -6.34
N VAL A 9 11.31 -10.14 -7.03
CA VAL A 9 10.96 -8.73 -6.78
C VAL A 9 10.02 -8.24 -7.86
N VAL A 10 8.86 -7.70 -7.46
CA VAL A 10 7.83 -7.16 -8.34
C VAL A 10 7.77 -5.65 -8.18
N ILE A 11 7.94 -4.91 -9.29
CA ILE A 11 7.85 -3.45 -9.39
C ILE A 11 6.69 -3.13 -10.33
N CYS A 12 5.72 -2.32 -9.90
CA CYS A 12 4.58 -1.93 -10.71
C CYS A 12 4.74 -0.49 -11.21
N ALA A 13 4.82 -0.28 -12.53
CA ALA A 13 4.98 1.02 -13.16
C ALA A 13 3.74 1.39 -14.01
N HIS A 14 3.40 2.69 -14.12
CA HIS A 14 2.21 3.10 -14.87
C HIS A 14 2.40 4.38 -15.72
N THR A 15 3.44 5.15 -15.48
CA THR A 15 3.62 6.45 -16.14
C THR A 15 5.05 6.68 -16.62
N GLN A 16 5.17 7.18 -17.86
CA GLN A 16 6.46 7.56 -18.46
C GLN A 16 7.23 8.60 -17.62
N LYS A 17 6.52 9.41 -16.83
CA LYS A 17 7.15 10.42 -15.97
C LYS A 17 8.08 9.83 -14.91
N ARG A 18 7.91 8.54 -14.59
CA ARG A 18 8.73 7.82 -13.61
C ARG A 18 9.67 6.80 -14.25
N PHE A 19 9.98 6.97 -15.53
CA PHE A 19 10.89 6.07 -16.23
C PHE A 19 12.23 5.94 -15.51
N HIS A 20 12.84 7.07 -15.16
CA HIS A 20 14.15 7.09 -14.48
C HIS A 20 14.08 6.56 -13.06
N GLU A 21 13.02 6.86 -12.32
CA GLU A 21 12.79 6.31 -10.99
C GLU A 21 12.59 4.79 -11.05
N THR A 22 11.83 4.29 -12.03
CA THR A 22 11.66 2.84 -12.22
C THR A 22 12.99 2.15 -12.54
N CYS A 23 13.83 2.74 -13.38
CA CYS A 23 15.18 2.23 -13.62
C CYS A 23 16.02 2.22 -12.33
N ALA A 24 15.98 3.31 -11.53
CA ALA A 24 16.70 3.39 -10.27
C ALA A 24 16.21 2.35 -9.25
N ALA A 25 14.90 2.07 -9.21
CA ALA A 25 14.33 0.99 -8.40
C ALA A 25 14.91 -0.38 -8.80
N VAL A 26 14.96 -0.69 -10.08
CA VAL A 26 15.54 -1.94 -10.60
C VAL A 26 17.03 -2.03 -10.26
N GLU A 27 17.81 -0.95 -10.48
CA GLU A 27 19.25 -0.93 -10.14
C GLU A 27 19.49 -1.18 -8.65
N SER A 28 18.64 -0.66 -7.77
CA SER A 28 18.76 -0.90 -6.33
C SER A 28 18.53 -2.37 -5.96
N VAL A 29 17.69 -3.08 -6.73
CA VAL A 29 17.47 -4.53 -6.56
C VAL A 29 18.65 -5.33 -7.11
N ARG A 30 19.26 -4.90 -8.23
CA ARG A 30 20.48 -5.53 -8.76
C ARG A 30 21.66 -5.42 -7.79
N ALA A 31 21.74 -4.30 -7.04
CA ALA A 31 22.82 -4.01 -6.10
C ALA A 31 22.63 -4.68 -4.71
N GLN A 32 21.65 -5.55 -4.53
CA GLN A 32 21.41 -6.20 -3.24
C GLN A 32 22.53 -7.16 -2.83
N SER A 33 22.91 -7.15 -1.54
CA SER A 33 23.89 -8.09 -0.97
C SER A 33 23.42 -9.54 -1.03
N LEU A 34 22.10 -9.78 -0.93
CA LEU A 34 21.45 -11.04 -1.24
C LEU A 34 20.77 -10.91 -2.61
N PRO A 35 21.26 -11.53 -3.66
CA PRO A 35 20.67 -11.40 -5.00
C PRO A 35 19.22 -11.87 -5.05
N SER A 36 18.36 -11.13 -5.75
CA SER A 36 17.02 -11.61 -6.09
C SER A 36 17.10 -12.77 -7.08
N GLN A 37 16.15 -13.68 -7.03
CA GLN A 37 16.00 -14.76 -8.01
C GLN A 37 15.61 -14.19 -9.38
N GLU A 38 14.79 -13.15 -9.41
CA GLU A 38 14.33 -12.47 -10.61
C GLU A 38 13.77 -11.08 -10.25
N ILE A 39 13.78 -10.20 -11.25
CA ILE A 39 13.14 -8.88 -11.18
C ILE A 39 12.04 -8.84 -12.24
N ILE A 40 10.84 -8.46 -11.82
CA ILE A 40 9.65 -8.42 -12.66
C ILE A 40 9.09 -7.00 -12.61
N VAL A 41 9.08 -6.31 -13.75
CA VAL A 41 8.44 -4.99 -13.90
C VAL A 41 7.11 -5.17 -14.59
N VAL A 42 6.01 -4.86 -13.92
CA VAL A 42 4.67 -4.93 -14.47
C VAL A 42 4.19 -3.54 -14.83
N VAL A 43 3.92 -3.32 -16.12
CA VAL A 43 3.49 -2.01 -16.63
C VAL A 43 1.98 -1.97 -16.77
N ASP A 44 1.35 -1.02 -16.05
CA ASP A 44 -0.10 -0.91 -15.96
C ASP A 44 -0.68 -0.13 -17.16
N HIS A 45 -1.16 -0.87 -18.19
CA HIS A 45 -1.88 -0.36 -19.36
C HIS A 45 -1.17 0.82 -20.08
N ASN A 46 0.17 0.75 -20.20
CA ASN A 46 0.98 1.75 -20.90
C ASN A 46 2.02 1.07 -21.82
N PRO A 47 1.63 0.71 -23.07
CA PRO A 47 2.51 0.01 -24.00
C PRO A 47 3.80 0.78 -24.34
N ALA A 48 3.74 2.12 -24.40
CA ALA A 48 4.92 2.94 -24.69
C ALA A 48 5.95 2.83 -23.57
N LEU A 49 5.52 2.93 -22.31
CA LEU A 49 6.39 2.73 -21.14
C LEU A 49 6.95 1.31 -21.10
N GLN A 50 6.12 0.31 -21.43
CA GLN A 50 6.57 -1.09 -21.47
C GLN A 50 7.70 -1.28 -22.47
N ALA A 51 7.55 -0.76 -23.70
CA ALA A 51 8.58 -0.85 -24.74
C ALA A 51 9.88 -0.16 -24.30
N SER A 52 9.77 1.07 -23.78
CA SER A 52 10.95 1.82 -23.31
C SER A 52 11.69 1.10 -22.16
N LEU A 53 10.97 0.51 -21.20
CA LEU A 53 11.59 -0.22 -20.08
C LEU A 53 12.21 -1.54 -20.56
N ALA A 54 11.55 -2.27 -21.46
CA ALA A 54 12.08 -3.52 -22.02
C ALA A 54 13.36 -3.28 -22.84
N GLU A 55 13.45 -2.18 -23.57
CA GLU A 55 14.65 -1.78 -24.32
C GLU A 55 15.79 -1.39 -23.35
N ALA A 56 15.47 -0.62 -22.31
CA ALA A 56 16.47 -0.15 -21.34
C ALA A 56 17.00 -1.26 -20.43
N MET A 57 16.23 -2.31 -20.20
CA MET A 57 16.55 -3.38 -19.23
C MET A 57 16.24 -4.77 -19.81
N PRO A 58 17.02 -5.24 -20.82
CA PRO A 58 16.75 -6.49 -21.56
C PRO A 58 16.89 -7.76 -20.71
N ASP A 59 17.57 -7.71 -19.58
CA ASP A 59 17.74 -8.78 -18.60
C ASP A 59 16.62 -8.87 -17.54
N VAL A 60 15.68 -7.89 -17.54
CA VAL A 60 14.55 -7.83 -16.61
C VAL A 60 13.27 -8.31 -17.29
N THR A 61 12.45 -9.05 -16.58
CA THR A 61 11.13 -9.43 -17.10
C THR A 61 10.19 -8.23 -17.07
N VAL A 62 9.99 -7.57 -18.21
CA VAL A 62 9.07 -6.44 -18.36
C VAL A 62 7.80 -6.91 -19.07
N LEU A 63 6.63 -6.82 -18.41
CA LEU A 63 5.38 -7.31 -18.96
C LEU A 63 4.19 -6.37 -18.70
N ALA A 64 3.16 -6.46 -19.53
CA ALA A 64 1.93 -5.71 -19.35
C ALA A 64 1.10 -6.29 -18.18
N ASN A 65 0.41 -5.41 -17.43
CA ASN A 65 -0.64 -5.84 -16.52
C ASN A 65 -1.75 -6.58 -17.33
N ARG A 66 -2.04 -7.82 -16.94
CA ARG A 66 -3.04 -8.69 -17.58
C ARG A 66 -4.41 -8.64 -16.93
N GLU A 67 -4.52 -7.96 -15.78
CA GLU A 67 -5.75 -7.81 -15.01
C GLU A 67 -6.35 -6.41 -15.16
N ALA A 68 -7.33 -6.09 -14.31
CA ALA A 68 -7.92 -4.75 -14.27
C ALA A 68 -6.85 -3.69 -14.00
N GLN A 69 -7.00 -2.54 -14.64
CA GLN A 69 -6.11 -1.40 -14.45
C GLN A 69 -6.05 -0.98 -12.99
N GLY A 70 -4.83 -0.82 -12.48
CA GLY A 70 -4.54 -0.41 -11.11
C GLY A 70 -3.47 -1.28 -10.45
N LEU A 71 -3.02 -0.84 -9.27
CA LEU A 71 -1.91 -1.44 -8.55
C LEU A 71 -2.17 -2.91 -8.16
N SER A 72 -3.40 -3.24 -7.73
CA SER A 72 -3.78 -4.62 -7.38
C SER A 72 -3.64 -5.58 -8.57
N GLY A 73 -4.12 -5.18 -9.76
CA GLY A 73 -3.98 -5.98 -10.98
C GLY A 73 -2.51 -6.17 -11.39
N GLY A 74 -1.73 -5.07 -11.31
CA GLY A 74 -0.28 -5.13 -11.58
C GLY A 74 0.45 -6.09 -10.63
N LYS A 75 0.20 -5.98 -9.32
CA LYS A 75 0.77 -6.89 -8.31
C LYS A 75 0.36 -8.35 -8.57
N ASN A 76 -0.92 -8.62 -8.84
CA ASN A 76 -1.41 -9.97 -9.13
C ASN A 76 -0.75 -10.55 -10.39
N THR A 77 -0.61 -9.73 -11.44
CA THR A 77 0.10 -10.14 -12.65
C THR A 77 1.54 -10.54 -12.35
N GLY A 78 2.25 -9.74 -11.54
CA GLY A 78 3.62 -10.05 -11.10
C GLY A 78 3.70 -11.34 -10.28
N VAL A 79 2.81 -11.52 -9.31
CA VAL A 79 2.70 -12.75 -8.52
C VAL A 79 2.48 -13.98 -9.40
N GLY A 80 1.60 -13.86 -10.39
CA GLY A 80 1.24 -14.97 -11.29
C GLY A 80 2.40 -15.51 -12.12
N VAL A 81 3.45 -14.71 -12.34
CA VAL A 81 4.66 -15.13 -13.10
C VAL A 81 5.87 -15.35 -12.20
N SER A 82 5.79 -14.99 -10.91
CA SER A 82 6.87 -15.14 -9.94
C SER A 82 7.20 -16.62 -9.70
N ARG A 83 8.50 -16.95 -9.62
CA ARG A 83 9.02 -18.28 -9.35
C ARG A 83 9.60 -18.42 -7.94
N GLY A 84 9.97 -17.31 -7.31
CA GLY A 84 10.49 -17.27 -5.96
C GLY A 84 9.52 -17.79 -4.91
N GLU A 85 10.04 -18.36 -3.84
CA GLU A 85 9.25 -18.74 -2.67
C GLU A 85 8.66 -17.53 -1.95
N ILE A 86 9.38 -16.42 -2.01
CA ILE A 86 8.98 -15.11 -1.51
C ILE A 86 8.76 -14.17 -2.69
N VAL A 87 7.70 -13.37 -2.62
CA VAL A 87 7.43 -12.27 -3.54
C VAL A 87 7.55 -10.95 -2.76
N ALA A 88 8.53 -10.14 -3.12
CA ALA A 88 8.75 -8.82 -2.55
C ALA A 88 8.22 -7.74 -3.52
N PHE A 89 7.62 -6.70 -2.98
CA PHE A 89 7.09 -5.56 -3.73
C PHE A 89 7.92 -4.32 -3.42
N LEU A 90 8.33 -3.61 -4.46
CA LEU A 90 9.01 -2.32 -4.40
C LEU A 90 8.25 -1.32 -5.28
N ASP A 91 7.96 -0.13 -4.75
CA ASP A 91 7.33 0.93 -5.55
C ASP A 91 8.27 1.43 -6.66
N ASP A 92 7.71 1.83 -7.81
CA ASP A 92 8.45 2.33 -8.98
C ASP A 92 9.19 3.66 -8.72
N ASP A 93 8.91 4.33 -7.60
CA ASP A 93 9.55 5.56 -7.12
C ASP A 93 10.30 5.35 -5.79
N ALA A 94 10.82 4.14 -5.56
CA ALA A 94 11.59 3.81 -4.37
C ALA A 94 12.93 3.14 -4.71
N VAL A 95 13.92 3.35 -3.84
CA VAL A 95 15.26 2.74 -3.93
C VAL A 95 15.49 1.93 -2.66
N ALA A 96 15.86 0.67 -2.80
CA ALA A 96 16.12 -0.23 -1.69
C ALA A 96 17.54 -0.11 -1.17
N ASP A 97 17.72 -0.18 0.16
CA ASP A 97 19.05 -0.30 0.78
C ASP A 97 19.68 -1.64 0.41
N GLN A 98 21.01 -1.71 0.42
CA GLN A 98 21.80 -2.85 -0.04
C GLN A 98 21.47 -4.18 0.64
N ASP A 99 21.02 -4.17 1.92
CA ASP A 99 20.67 -5.36 2.69
C ASP A 99 19.16 -5.60 2.80
N TRP A 100 18.33 -4.92 1.99
CA TRP A 100 16.88 -4.98 2.06
C TRP A 100 16.33 -6.42 1.91
N LEU A 101 16.77 -7.16 0.86
CA LEU A 101 16.35 -8.54 0.63
C LEU A 101 16.92 -9.51 1.67
N LYS A 102 18.13 -9.26 2.16
CA LYS A 102 18.74 -10.04 3.24
C LYS A 102 17.92 -9.98 4.51
N TYR A 103 17.46 -8.79 4.92
CA TYR A 103 16.63 -8.67 6.12
C TYR A 103 15.23 -9.26 5.94
N PHE A 104 14.69 -9.26 4.73
CA PHE A 104 13.49 -10.03 4.43
C PHE A 104 13.77 -11.54 4.59
N ALA A 105 14.81 -12.07 3.97
CA ALA A 105 15.17 -13.48 4.07
C ALA A 105 15.38 -13.93 5.53
N ASP A 106 16.11 -13.14 6.33
CA ASP A 106 16.34 -13.39 7.77
C ASP A 106 15.01 -13.48 8.54
N SER A 107 14.02 -12.68 8.15
CA SER A 107 12.73 -12.66 8.82
C SER A 107 11.87 -13.88 8.51
N TYR A 108 12.08 -14.51 7.35
CA TYR A 108 11.40 -15.75 6.96
C TYR A 108 12.04 -17.03 7.50
N ALA A 109 13.08 -16.94 8.32
CA ALA A 109 13.62 -18.09 9.03
C ALA A 109 12.58 -18.78 9.92
N ASP A 110 11.62 -18.04 10.45
CA ASP A 110 10.44 -18.57 11.14
C ASP A 110 9.36 -18.96 10.10
N PRO A 111 8.98 -20.25 10.01
CA PRO A 111 7.96 -20.70 9.06
C PRO A 111 6.56 -20.12 9.32
N ALA A 112 6.25 -19.63 10.53
CA ALA A 112 4.99 -18.96 10.86
C ALA A 112 4.89 -17.57 10.21
N VAL A 113 6.03 -16.96 9.82
CA VAL A 113 6.06 -15.67 9.16
C VAL A 113 5.62 -15.84 7.70
N ILE A 114 4.47 -15.23 7.38
CA ILE A 114 3.87 -15.30 6.04
C ILE A 114 4.04 -14.01 5.25
N GLY A 115 4.36 -12.92 5.91
CA GLY A 115 4.64 -11.63 5.29
C GLY A 115 5.57 -10.77 6.14
N VAL A 116 6.44 -10.01 5.47
CA VAL A 116 7.39 -9.09 6.10
C VAL A 116 7.29 -7.73 5.43
N GLY A 117 7.16 -6.66 6.22
CA GLY A 117 7.25 -5.28 5.75
C GLY A 117 8.47 -4.59 6.31
N GLY A 118 9.03 -3.68 5.53
CA GLY A 118 10.19 -2.89 5.92
C GLY A 118 9.86 -1.44 6.26
N ARG A 119 10.90 -0.70 6.59
CA ARG A 119 10.86 0.73 6.88
C ARG A 119 10.97 1.54 5.59
N THR A 120 10.00 2.38 5.32
CA THR A 120 10.04 3.32 4.19
C THR A 120 10.45 4.69 4.70
N LEU A 121 11.56 5.23 4.20
CA LEU A 121 12.04 6.56 4.50
C LEU A 121 11.71 7.52 3.35
N PRO A 122 11.34 8.78 3.64
CA PRO A 122 11.03 9.74 2.60
C PRO A 122 12.30 10.35 2.02
N ASN A 123 12.45 10.30 0.69
CA ASN A 123 13.43 11.07 -0.07
C ASN A 123 12.77 12.34 -0.61
N TRP A 124 12.87 13.43 0.15
CA TRP A 124 12.21 14.70 -0.17
C TRP A 124 12.90 15.40 -1.33
N GLN A 125 12.16 15.63 -2.43
CA GLN A 125 12.65 16.39 -3.59
C GLN A 125 12.48 17.91 -3.42
N ALA A 126 11.82 18.35 -2.35
CA ALA A 126 11.69 19.73 -1.90
C ALA A 126 11.81 19.77 -0.37
N PRO A 127 12.11 20.92 0.24
CA PRO A 127 12.17 21.04 1.69
C PRO A 127 10.89 20.51 2.36
N ARG A 128 11.06 19.62 3.34
CA ARG A 128 9.93 19.12 4.13
C ARG A 128 9.21 20.30 4.79
N PRO A 129 7.87 20.40 4.64
CA PRO A 129 7.13 21.49 5.27
C PRO A 129 7.22 21.42 6.81
N ALA A 130 7.50 22.55 7.46
CA ALA A 130 7.65 22.60 8.92
C ALA A 130 6.36 22.22 9.68
N TRP A 131 5.18 22.39 9.05
CA TRP A 131 3.89 21.98 9.57
C TRP A 131 3.60 20.49 9.44
N PHE A 132 4.40 19.71 8.71
CA PHE A 132 4.09 18.31 8.39
C PHE A 132 4.42 17.40 9.59
N PRO A 133 3.41 16.73 10.24
CA PRO A 133 3.63 15.93 11.43
C PRO A 133 4.11 14.52 11.10
N ASP A 134 5.03 13.98 11.89
CA ASP A 134 5.58 12.63 11.76
C ASP A 134 4.49 11.55 11.90
N GLU A 135 3.46 11.81 12.66
CA GLU A 135 2.30 10.94 12.83
C GLU A 135 1.60 10.67 11.49
N PHE A 136 1.69 11.57 10.53
CA PHE A 136 1.05 11.45 9.23
C PHE A 136 2.04 11.19 8.07
N ALA A 137 3.27 10.73 8.35
CA ALA A 137 4.25 10.43 7.30
C ALA A 137 3.74 9.39 6.28
N TRP A 138 2.79 8.53 6.66
CA TRP A 138 2.08 7.63 5.75
C TRP A 138 1.36 8.34 4.58
N VAL A 139 1.00 9.62 4.73
CA VAL A 139 0.40 10.42 3.65
C VAL A 139 1.31 10.51 2.43
N VAL A 140 2.61 10.54 2.66
CA VAL A 140 3.64 10.53 1.61
C VAL A 140 4.27 9.16 1.39
N GLY A 141 3.67 8.08 1.94
CA GLY A 141 4.14 6.71 1.76
C GLY A 141 5.30 6.31 2.67
N ALA A 142 5.57 7.07 3.73
CA ALA A 142 6.69 6.81 4.63
C ALA A 142 6.26 6.20 5.96
N ALA A 143 7.21 5.57 6.67
CA ALA A 143 7.04 5.11 8.04
C ALA A 143 6.70 6.30 8.95
N TYR A 144 5.75 6.10 9.86
CA TYR A 144 5.16 7.16 10.66
C TYR A 144 5.29 6.90 12.16
N ARG A 145 5.20 7.96 12.95
CA ARG A 145 5.21 7.85 14.41
C ARG A 145 4.05 7.00 14.91
N GLY A 146 4.35 5.96 15.67
CA GLY A 146 3.39 4.95 16.16
C GLY A 146 3.56 3.58 15.52
N MET A 147 4.37 3.45 14.46
CA MET A 147 4.88 2.16 14.01
C MET A 147 5.91 1.59 15.00
N PRO A 148 6.16 0.26 14.98
CA PRO A 148 7.23 -0.33 15.78
C PRO A 148 8.60 0.30 15.45
N GLU A 149 9.44 0.51 16.47
CA GLU A 149 10.80 1.05 16.30
C GLU A 149 11.84 -0.06 16.04
N SER A 150 11.46 -1.30 16.29
CA SER A 150 12.26 -2.50 16.07
C SER A 150 11.41 -3.59 15.42
N ARG A 151 12.04 -4.72 15.09
CA ARG A 151 11.34 -5.89 14.55
C ARG A 151 10.23 -6.35 15.49
N ALA A 152 9.00 -6.39 14.98
CA ALA A 152 7.81 -6.73 15.76
C ALA A 152 6.68 -7.28 14.90
N PRO A 153 5.79 -8.12 15.46
CA PRO A 153 4.55 -8.51 14.79
C PRO A 153 3.64 -7.30 14.54
N VAL A 154 3.00 -7.29 13.38
CA VAL A 154 2.04 -6.26 12.98
C VAL A 154 0.79 -6.90 12.38
N ARG A 155 -0.33 -6.17 12.33
CA ARG A 155 -1.55 -6.65 11.71
C ARG A 155 -1.46 -6.69 10.18
N ASN A 156 -0.84 -5.67 9.60
CA ASN A 156 -0.72 -5.51 8.15
C ASN A 156 0.56 -4.75 7.78
N LEU A 157 0.97 -4.91 6.55
CA LEU A 157 2.17 -4.33 5.98
C LEU A 157 1.85 -3.05 5.20
N LEU A 158 2.88 -2.26 4.87
CA LEU A 158 2.79 -1.10 3.96
C LEU A 158 3.24 -1.54 2.56
N GLY A 159 2.40 -1.30 1.57
CA GLY A 159 2.46 -1.96 0.28
C GLY A 159 3.65 -1.69 -0.63
N GLY A 160 4.31 -0.55 -0.48
CA GLY A 160 5.51 -0.21 -1.27
C GLY A 160 6.80 -0.83 -0.73
N ASN A 161 6.75 -1.45 0.46
CA ASN A 161 7.86 -2.14 1.12
C ASN A 161 7.33 -3.36 1.86
N ALA A 162 6.87 -4.34 1.11
CA ALA A 162 6.26 -5.55 1.66
C ALA A 162 6.69 -6.79 0.87
N SER A 163 6.74 -7.91 1.55
CA SER A 163 6.96 -9.21 0.95
C SER A 163 6.01 -10.24 1.55
N PHE A 164 5.73 -11.30 0.80
CA PHE A 164 4.87 -12.39 1.25
C PHE A 164 5.43 -13.73 0.76
N ARG A 165 5.21 -14.80 1.54
CA ARG A 165 5.36 -16.13 0.98
C ARG A 165 4.41 -16.29 -0.21
N ARG A 166 4.87 -16.83 -1.32
CA ARG A 166 4.04 -17.05 -2.52
C ARG A 166 2.80 -17.91 -2.21
N SER A 167 2.91 -18.83 -1.25
CA SER A 167 1.78 -19.64 -0.74
C SER A 167 0.65 -18.81 -0.14
N ALA A 168 0.92 -17.60 0.38
CA ALA A 168 -0.10 -16.68 0.89
C ALA A 168 -1.19 -16.36 -0.14
N PHE A 169 -0.78 -16.22 -1.41
CA PHE A 169 -1.69 -15.93 -2.51
C PHE A 169 -2.58 -17.14 -2.86
N GLY A 170 -2.11 -18.36 -2.64
CA GLY A 170 -2.95 -19.56 -2.74
C GLY A 170 -4.01 -19.65 -1.64
N ILE A 171 -3.66 -19.20 -0.42
CA ILE A 171 -4.57 -19.21 0.74
C ILE A 171 -5.62 -18.10 0.63
N ALA A 172 -5.18 -16.87 0.40
CA ALA A 172 -6.04 -15.70 0.44
C ALA A 172 -6.62 -15.33 -0.94
N GLY A 173 -6.07 -15.83 -2.03
CA GLY A 173 -6.26 -15.29 -3.37
C GLY A 173 -5.37 -14.05 -3.58
N GLY A 174 -5.47 -13.41 -4.74
CA GLY A 174 -4.71 -12.19 -5.04
C GLY A 174 -5.21 -10.96 -4.27
N PHE A 175 -4.59 -9.81 -4.55
CA PHE A 175 -5.10 -8.51 -4.12
C PHE A 175 -6.44 -8.23 -4.81
N GLN A 176 -7.40 -7.65 -4.08
CA GLN A 176 -8.72 -7.37 -4.65
C GLN A 176 -8.66 -6.18 -5.62
N ASN A 177 -9.11 -6.40 -6.85
CA ASN A 177 -9.31 -5.32 -7.83
C ASN A 177 -10.37 -4.33 -7.31
N GLY A 178 -10.11 -3.03 -7.51
CA GLY A 178 -10.99 -1.96 -7.02
C GLY A 178 -10.69 -1.48 -5.59
N ILE A 179 -9.78 -2.15 -4.86
CA ILE A 179 -9.12 -1.62 -3.67
C ILE A 179 -7.70 -1.22 -4.07
N GLY A 180 -7.20 -0.09 -3.53
CA GLY A 180 -5.90 0.42 -3.88
C GLY A 180 -5.91 1.49 -4.99
N ARG A 181 -4.73 1.86 -5.47
CA ARG A 181 -4.57 2.87 -6.52
C ARG A 181 -5.09 2.35 -7.86
N SER A 182 -5.95 3.15 -8.48
CA SER A 182 -6.47 2.90 -9.82
C SER A 182 -6.36 4.17 -10.66
N ALA A 183 -6.68 4.09 -11.96
CA ALA A 183 -6.78 5.25 -12.86
C ALA A 183 -7.81 6.31 -12.41
N ALA A 184 -8.64 6.00 -11.41
CA ALA A 184 -9.56 6.97 -10.80
C ALA A 184 -8.80 8.15 -10.18
N LYS A 185 -9.39 9.34 -10.24
CA LYS A 185 -8.78 10.63 -9.83
C LYS A 185 -8.36 10.71 -8.34
N ARG A 186 -8.67 9.71 -7.50
CA ARG A 186 -8.37 9.73 -6.06
C ARG A 186 -7.30 8.71 -5.71
N PRO A 187 -6.29 9.09 -4.91
CA PRO A 187 -5.20 8.21 -4.49
C PRO A 187 -5.67 7.25 -3.37
N LEU A 188 -6.51 6.27 -3.71
CA LEU A 188 -6.92 5.21 -2.80
C LEU A 188 -5.71 4.31 -2.46
N GLY A 189 -5.83 3.50 -1.42
CA GLY A 189 -4.80 2.57 -0.95
C GLY A 189 -5.44 1.45 -0.15
N CYS A 190 -4.67 0.79 0.72
CA CYS A 190 -5.09 -0.26 1.63
C CYS A 190 -5.37 -1.63 0.98
N GLU A 191 -4.90 -1.88 -0.25
CA GLU A 191 -5.00 -3.21 -0.86
C GLU A 191 -4.22 -4.26 -0.05
N GLU A 192 -3.04 -3.91 0.47
CA GLU A 192 -2.26 -4.80 1.35
C GLU A 192 -2.92 -4.98 2.71
N THR A 193 -3.53 -3.93 3.25
CA THR A 193 -4.25 -4.00 4.52
C THR A 193 -5.41 -4.99 4.40
N GLU A 194 -6.19 -4.91 3.34
CA GLU A 194 -7.28 -5.85 3.05
C GLU A 194 -6.74 -7.27 2.89
N PHE A 195 -5.68 -7.44 2.08
CA PHE A 195 -5.05 -8.73 1.84
C PHE A 195 -4.54 -9.37 3.14
N CYS A 196 -3.81 -8.62 3.97
CA CYS A 196 -3.29 -9.13 5.25
C CYS A 196 -4.42 -9.56 6.19
N ILE A 197 -5.50 -8.77 6.31
CA ILE A 197 -6.63 -9.12 7.17
C ILE A 197 -7.33 -10.38 6.66
N ARG A 198 -7.62 -10.46 5.37
CA ARG A 198 -8.25 -11.62 4.73
C ARG A 198 -7.38 -12.87 4.85
N LEU A 199 -6.07 -12.73 4.74
CA LEU A 199 -5.12 -13.82 4.94
C LEU A 199 -5.12 -14.30 6.39
N SER A 200 -5.11 -13.40 7.39
CA SER A 200 -5.22 -13.77 8.82
C SER A 200 -6.53 -14.49 9.13
N GLN A 201 -7.65 -14.07 8.51
CA GLN A 201 -8.95 -14.72 8.69
C GLN A 201 -8.97 -16.15 8.13
N ARG A 202 -8.22 -16.41 7.05
CA ARG A 202 -8.13 -17.73 6.40
C ARG A 202 -7.04 -18.63 6.94
N SER A 203 -6.03 -18.05 7.57
CA SER A 203 -4.89 -18.76 8.17
C SER A 203 -4.63 -18.21 9.58
N PRO A 204 -5.42 -18.63 10.57
CA PRO A 204 -5.18 -18.29 11.97
C PRO A 204 -3.79 -18.75 12.39
N GLY A 205 -3.00 -17.87 13.00
CA GLY A 205 -1.61 -18.14 13.36
C GLY A 205 -0.58 -17.63 12.33
N ALA A 206 -1.01 -17.14 11.17
CA ALA A 206 -0.12 -16.44 10.23
C ALA A 206 0.44 -15.16 10.85
N VAL A 207 1.76 -14.98 10.81
CA VAL A 207 2.46 -13.83 11.39
C VAL A 207 2.91 -12.89 10.29
N PHE A 208 2.56 -11.60 10.45
CA PHE A 208 3.18 -10.51 9.70
C PHE A 208 4.21 -9.83 10.58
N LEU A 209 5.42 -9.63 10.07
CA LEU A 209 6.49 -8.92 10.75
C LEU A 209 6.74 -7.56 10.10
N TYR A 210 7.01 -6.58 10.93
CA TYR A 210 7.71 -5.37 10.53
C TYR A 210 9.18 -5.53 10.90
N ASP A 211 10.08 -5.36 9.94
CA ASP A 211 11.52 -5.33 10.19
C ASP A 211 12.09 -3.96 9.79
N ASN A 212 12.41 -3.14 10.77
CA ASN A 212 12.89 -1.76 10.56
C ASN A 212 14.26 -1.69 9.86
N ARG A 213 14.98 -2.81 9.73
CA ARG A 213 16.28 -2.90 9.04
C ARG A 213 16.10 -3.00 7.52
N ALA A 214 14.98 -3.56 7.04
CA ALA A 214 14.66 -3.63 5.62
C ALA A 214 14.19 -2.27 5.11
N VAL A 215 15.12 -1.41 4.72
CA VAL A 215 14.87 0.01 4.41
C VAL A 215 14.70 0.20 2.91
N ILE A 216 13.74 1.05 2.53
CA ILE A 216 13.66 1.68 1.22
C ILE A 216 13.54 3.20 1.34
N TRP A 217 13.98 3.92 0.32
CA TRP A 217 13.89 5.37 0.19
C TRP A 217 12.87 5.71 -0.89
N HIS A 218 11.75 6.29 -0.49
CA HIS A 218 10.63 6.59 -1.39
C HIS A 218 10.64 8.07 -1.79
N VAL A 219 10.58 8.37 -3.08
CA VAL A 219 10.60 9.73 -3.62
C VAL A 219 9.33 10.48 -3.22
N VAL A 220 9.52 11.65 -2.60
CA VAL A 220 8.45 12.57 -2.22
C VAL A 220 8.55 13.83 -3.05
N GLY A 221 7.79 13.90 -4.14
CA GLY A 221 7.75 15.07 -5.03
C GLY A 221 7.18 16.32 -4.35
N ALA A 222 7.51 17.51 -4.88
CA ALA A 222 7.11 18.81 -4.32
C ALA A 222 5.58 18.99 -4.21
N GLU A 223 4.81 18.33 -5.08
CA GLU A 223 3.34 18.38 -5.04
C GLU A 223 2.78 17.71 -3.78
N ARG A 224 3.49 16.71 -3.22
CA ARG A 224 3.11 16.02 -1.98
C ARG A 224 3.43 16.85 -0.72
N CYS A 225 4.26 17.89 -0.84
CA CYS A 225 4.57 18.84 0.24
C CYS A 225 3.45 19.87 0.50
N ARG A 226 2.41 19.88 -0.31
CA ARG A 226 1.33 20.87 -0.20
C ARG A 226 0.25 20.41 0.77
N PHE A 227 -0.27 21.33 1.61
CA PHE A 227 -1.36 21.02 2.57
C PHE A 227 -2.63 20.50 1.88
N ARG A 228 -2.93 20.95 0.65
CA ARG A 228 -4.02 20.42 -0.16
C ARG A 228 -3.85 18.92 -0.45
N TYR A 229 -2.63 18.49 -0.80
CA TYR A 229 -2.33 17.07 -1.01
C TYR A 229 -2.53 16.28 0.28
N PHE A 230 -1.94 16.74 1.39
CA PHE A 230 -2.08 16.13 2.71
C PHE A 230 -3.55 15.87 3.06
N ARG A 231 -4.40 16.90 3.00
CA ARG A 231 -5.82 16.77 3.30
C ARG A 231 -6.56 15.84 2.35
N SER A 232 -6.26 15.91 1.04
CA SER A 232 -6.86 15.03 0.03
C SER A 232 -6.49 13.57 0.27
N ARG A 233 -5.24 13.29 0.64
CA ARG A 233 -4.77 11.92 0.92
C ARG A 233 -5.38 11.37 2.22
N CYS A 234 -5.53 12.20 3.25
CA CYS A 234 -6.23 11.82 4.48
C CYS A 234 -7.69 11.46 4.20
N TYR A 235 -8.39 12.25 3.39
CA TYR A 235 -9.78 11.95 2.99
C TYR A 235 -9.86 10.64 2.20
N ALA A 236 -8.95 10.42 1.24
CA ALA A 236 -8.88 9.20 0.45
C ALA A 236 -8.59 7.96 1.32
N GLU A 237 -7.77 8.09 2.36
CA GLU A 237 -7.53 7.02 3.34
C GLU A 237 -8.82 6.62 4.06
N GLY A 238 -9.64 7.60 4.46
CA GLY A 238 -10.96 7.32 5.04
C GLY A 238 -11.86 6.53 4.10
N LEU A 239 -11.91 6.89 2.81
CA LEU A 239 -12.63 6.14 1.79
C LEU A 239 -12.14 4.69 1.67
N SER A 240 -10.81 4.51 1.61
CA SER A 240 -10.18 3.18 1.52
C SER A 240 -10.51 2.33 2.75
N LYS A 241 -10.43 2.89 3.96
CA LYS A 241 -10.81 2.19 5.20
C LYS A 241 -12.27 1.76 5.21
N ALA A 242 -13.18 2.56 4.65
CA ALA A 242 -14.58 2.16 4.50
C ALA A 242 -14.75 0.98 3.53
N GLN A 243 -13.96 0.93 2.45
CA GLN A 243 -13.96 -0.21 1.53
C GLN A 243 -13.42 -1.48 2.21
N VAL A 244 -12.26 -1.39 2.89
CA VAL A 244 -11.68 -2.51 3.65
C VAL A 244 -12.66 -3.01 4.69
N THR A 245 -13.26 -2.12 5.50
CA THR A 245 -14.26 -2.49 6.50
C THR A 245 -15.46 -3.20 5.87
N ALA A 246 -15.86 -2.80 4.68
CA ALA A 246 -16.95 -3.46 3.95
C ALA A 246 -16.54 -4.84 3.43
N SER A 247 -15.27 -5.08 3.11
CA SER A 247 -14.75 -6.37 2.62
C SER A 247 -14.53 -7.36 3.77
N VAL A 248 -13.79 -6.97 4.82
CA VAL A 248 -13.28 -7.88 5.86
C VAL A 248 -14.02 -7.80 7.20
N GLY A 249 -15.00 -6.89 7.34
CA GLY A 249 -15.72 -6.64 8.59
C GLY A 249 -15.13 -5.50 9.43
N ALA A 250 -15.99 -4.89 10.27
CA ALA A 250 -15.61 -3.69 11.04
C ALA A 250 -14.67 -4.00 12.22
N GLY A 251 -14.78 -5.19 12.83
CA GLY A 251 -13.94 -5.62 13.96
C GLY A 251 -12.46 -5.61 13.59
N ASP A 252 -12.13 -6.30 12.51
CA ASP A 252 -10.75 -6.46 12.03
C ASP A 252 -10.27 -5.25 11.24
N GLY A 253 -11.17 -4.61 10.50
CA GLY A 253 -10.85 -3.47 9.64
C GLY A 253 -10.29 -2.25 10.39
N LEU A 254 -10.61 -2.08 11.68
CA LEU A 254 -10.24 -0.90 12.49
C LEU A 254 -9.45 -1.23 13.77
N ALA A 255 -8.97 -2.46 13.94
CA ALA A 255 -8.37 -2.90 15.20
C ALA A 255 -7.09 -2.11 15.58
N THR A 256 -6.24 -1.78 14.62
CA THR A 256 -4.96 -1.08 14.86
C THR A 256 -5.14 0.43 15.06
N GLU A 257 -6.21 0.99 14.52
CA GLU A 257 -6.48 2.43 14.54
C GLU A 257 -6.76 2.95 15.96
N ARG A 258 -7.23 2.09 16.87
CA ARG A 258 -7.57 2.52 18.26
C ARG A 258 -6.35 3.10 18.98
N ARG A 259 -5.21 2.37 19.02
CA ARG A 259 -3.99 2.86 19.69
C ARG A 259 -3.47 4.13 19.03
N TYR A 260 -3.47 4.16 17.70
CA TYR A 260 -3.03 5.31 16.94
C TYR A 260 -3.89 6.55 17.22
N THR A 261 -5.22 6.43 17.14
CA THR A 261 -6.15 7.54 17.34
C THR A 261 -6.30 7.99 18.79
N THR A 262 -6.16 7.07 19.77
CA THR A 262 -6.37 7.40 21.18
C THR A 262 -5.10 7.77 21.95
N ARG A 263 -3.92 7.42 21.44
CA ARG A 263 -2.64 7.71 22.12
C ARG A 263 -1.68 8.50 21.24
N VAL A 264 -1.38 8.03 20.01
CA VAL A 264 -0.34 8.63 19.19
C VAL A 264 -0.76 10.03 18.73
N LEU A 265 -1.95 10.18 18.16
CA LEU A 265 -2.42 11.46 17.62
C LEU A 265 -2.65 12.52 18.72
N PRO A 266 -3.30 12.23 19.86
CA PRO A 266 -3.41 13.20 20.94
C PRO A 266 -2.05 13.62 21.50
N SER A 267 -1.11 12.67 21.68
CA SER A 267 0.25 12.98 22.08
C SER A 267 0.95 13.90 21.09
N GLY A 268 0.80 13.67 19.79
CA GLY A 268 1.35 14.54 18.74
C GLY A 268 0.81 15.97 18.80
N VAL A 269 -0.50 16.14 19.07
CA VAL A 269 -1.09 17.48 19.28
C VAL A 269 -0.49 18.16 20.49
N VAL A 270 -0.38 17.45 21.63
CA VAL A 270 0.20 18.01 22.88
C VAL A 270 1.66 18.41 22.67
N HIS A 271 2.47 17.56 22.03
CA HIS A 271 3.87 17.89 21.70
C HIS A 271 3.97 19.10 20.79
N GLY A 272 3.17 19.18 19.73
CA GLY A 272 3.17 20.34 18.84
C GLY A 272 2.79 21.65 19.57
N MET A 273 1.86 21.60 20.52
CA MET A 273 1.53 22.76 21.37
C MET A 273 2.69 23.12 22.32
N ALA A 274 3.32 22.12 22.95
CA ALA A 274 4.47 22.33 23.81
C ALA A 274 5.66 22.93 23.05
N ASP A 275 5.97 22.42 21.85
CA ASP A 275 7.00 22.96 20.96
C ASP A 275 6.76 24.46 20.69
N ALA A 276 5.51 24.85 20.44
CA ALA A 276 5.15 26.24 20.19
C ALA A 276 5.36 27.13 21.42
N LEU A 277 5.07 26.63 22.62
CA LEU A 277 5.33 27.35 23.88
C LEU A 277 6.83 27.52 24.14
N HIS A 278 7.67 26.62 23.63
CA HIS A 278 9.13 26.70 23.70
C HIS A 278 9.76 27.46 22.52
N GLY A 279 8.97 28.14 21.69
CA GLY A 279 9.43 29.03 20.63
C GLY A 279 9.43 28.44 19.20
N ASP A 280 9.16 27.14 19.02
CA ASP A 280 8.97 26.57 17.68
C ASP A 280 7.54 26.77 17.17
N ARG A 281 7.32 27.88 16.49
CA ARG A 281 6.01 28.24 15.92
C ARG A 281 5.45 27.17 14.96
N ALA A 282 6.29 26.35 14.35
CA ALA A 282 5.86 25.26 13.48
C ALA A 282 5.10 24.17 14.24
N GLY A 283 5.28 24.08 15.56
CA GLY A 283 4.53 23.19 16.44
C GLY A 283 3.02 23.36 16.35
N LEU A 284 2.51 24.61 16.29
CA LEU A 284 1.07 24.87 16.07
C LEU A 284 0.61 24.36 14.70
N GLY A 285 1.47 24.50 13.69
CA GLY A 285 1.19 23.97 12.35
C GLY A 285 1.07 22.44 12.36
N ARG A 286 1.98 21.74 13.07
CA ARG A 286 1.94 20.28 13.25
C ARG A 286 0.69 19.83 14.00
N ALA A 287 0.36 20.47 15.12
CA ALA A 287 -0.85 20.17 15.89
C ALA A 287 -2.12 20.39 15.04
N GLY A 288 -2.22 21.52 14.33
CA GLY A 288 -3.33 21.84 13.45
C GLY A 288 -3.46 20.84 12.27
N ALA A 289 -2.33 20.40 11.69
CA ALA A 289 -2.32 19.40 10.64
C ALA A 289 -2.82 18.01 11.13
N ILE A 290 -2.46 17.61 12.35
CA ILE A 290 -2.99 16.37 12.96
C ILE A 290 -4.51 16.43 13.06
N VAL A 291 -5.06 17.52 13.61
CA VAL A 291 -6.53 17.69 13.75
C VAL A 291 -7.21 17.70 12.38
N ALA A 292 -6.66 18.44 11.42
CA ALA A 292 -7.19 18.49 10.05
C ALA A 292 -7.13 17.11 9.35
N GLY A 293 -6.05 16.35 9.55
CA GLY A 293 -5.88 15.01 9.01
C GLY A 293 -6.91 14.02 9.57
N VAL A 294 -7.10 14.02 10.89
CA VAL A 294 -8.13 13.19 11.55
C VAL A 294 -9.52 13.53 11.02
N THR A 295 -9.86 14.81 10.97
CA THR A 295 -11.18 15.28 10.49
C THR A 295 -11.40 14.86 9.03
N ALA A 296 -10.41 15.05 8.16
CA ALA A 296 -10.49 14.65 6.76
C ALA A 296 -10.67 13.13 6.60
N THR A 297 -9.92 12.32 7.38
CA THR A 297 -10.03 10.85 7.37
C THR A 297 -11.41 10.40 7.86
N ALA A 298 -11.92 10.96 8.95
CA ALA A 298 -13.26 10.66 9.46
C ALA A 298 -14.36 11.01 8.45
N ALA A 299 -14.26 12.17 7.81
CA ALA A 299 -15.21 12.59 6.75
C ALA A 299 -15.16 11.63 5.54
N GLY A 300 -13.96 11.21 5.11
CA GLY A 300 -13.78 10.23 4.06
C GLY A 300 -14.39 8.87 4.43
N TYR A 301 -14.17 8.40 5.66
CA TYR A 301 -14.75 7.14 6.14
C TYR A 301 -16.28 7.17 6.16
N ALA A 302 -16.88 8.25 6.66
CA ALA A 302 -18.33 8.43 6.67
C ALA A 302 -18.90 8.42 5.24
N ALA A 303 -18.30 9.20 4.33
CA ALA A 303 -18.72 9.25 2.92
C ALA A 303 -18.58 7.86 2.23
N GLY A 304 -17.46 7.19 2.43
CA GLY A 304 -17.22 5.84 1.91
C GLY A 304 -18.21 4.82 2.45
N SER A 305 -18.52 4.87 3.75
CA SER A 305 -19.49 3.96 4.39
C SER A 305 -20.90 4.13 3.81
N VAL A 306 -21.33 5.37 3.54
CA VAL A 306 -22.61 5.65 2.86
C VAL A 306 -22.58 5.08 1.44
N GLN A 307 -21.49 5.27 0.70
CA GLN A 307 -21.34 4.74 -0.65
C GLN A 307 -21.43 3.19 -0.67
N GLN A 308 -20.71 2.52 0.23
CA GLN A 308 -20.73 1.04 0.33
C GLN A 308 -22.13 0.50 0.67
N ARG A 309 -22.87 1.16 1.57
CA ARG A 309 -24.26 0.81 1.87
C ARG A 309 -25.18 0.93 0.66
N ARG A 310 -25.00 1.98 -0.14
CA ARG A 310 -25.77 2.18 -1.39
C ARG A 310 -25.48 1.08 -2.41
N LEU A 311 -24.21 0.74 -2.62
CA LEU A 311 -23.81 -0.35 -3.54
C LEU A 311 -24.40 -1.70 -3.11
N ARG A 312 -24.35 -2.05 -1.84
CA ARG A 312 -24.96 -3.28 -1.32
C ARG A 312 -26.47 -3.32 -1.52
N ARG A 313 -27.17 -2.20 -1.32
CA ARG A 313 -28.62 -2.11 -1.55
C ARG A 313 -28.97 -2.23 -3.03
N ALA A 314 -28.15 -1.71 -3.93
CA ALA A 314 -28.34 -1.83 -5.37
C ALA A 314 -28.13 -3.28 -5.85
N ALA A 315 -27.10 -3.96 -5.34
CA ALA A 315 -26.79 -5.36 -5.65
C ALA A 315 -27.83 -6.35 -5.09
N GLY A 316 -28.48 -6.04 -3.94
CA GLY A 316 -29.49 -6.87 -3.31
C GLY A 316 -30.93 -6.65 -3.83
N ARG A 317 -31.17 -5.82 -4.85
CA ARG A 317 -32.49 -5.71 -5.50
C ARG A 317 -32.62 -6.76 -6.58
N PRO A 318 -33.48 -7.80 -6.44
CA PRO A 318 -33.74 -8.72 -7.54
C PRO A 318 -34.33 -7.92 -8.69
N GLY A 319 -33.74 -8.10 -9.88
CA GLY A 319 -34.23 -7.48 -11.10
C GLY A 319 -35.74 -7.75 -11.25
N ARG A 320 -36.52 -6.68 -11.39
CA ARG A 320 -37.91 -6.79 -11.85
C ARG A 320 -37.85 -7.33 -13.28
N THR A 321 -37.74 -8.66 -13.41
CA THR A 321 -38.02 -9.35 -14.67
C THR A 321 -39.42 -8.96 -15.09
N GLY A 322 -39.54 -8.25 -16.19
CA GLY A 322 -40.82 -7.89 -16.81
C GLY A 322 -41.64 -9.17 -17.00
N ARG A 323 -42.84 -9.19 -16.42
CA ARG A 323 -43.86 -10.21 -16.76
C ARG A 323 -44.06 -10.18 -18.28
N PRO A 324 -43.98 -11.34 -18.98
CA PRO A 324 -44.36 -11.40 -20.39
C PRO A 324 -45.82 -10.99 -20.53
N ARG A 325 -46.08 -10.01 -21.38
CA ARG A 325 -47.43 -9.63 -21.79
C ARG A 325 -48.08 -10.85 -22.45
N ALA A 326 -49.12 -11.38 -21.86
CA ALA A 326 -49.96 -12.40 -22.46
C ALA A 326 -50.54 -11.84 -23.75
N THR A 327 -50.13 -12.42 -24.89
CA THR A 327 -50.73 -12.16 -26.20
C THR A 327 -52.11 -12.82 -26.19
N ARG A 328 -53.18 -12.03 -26.21
CA ARG A 328 -54.53 -12.48 -26.53
C ARG A 328 -54.55 -12.99 -27.98
N ARG A 329 -54.92 -14.25 -28.20
CA ARG A 329 -55.31 -14.77 -29.49
C ARG A 329 -56.70 -14.18 -29.86
N PRO A 330 -56.93 -13.74 -31.11
CA PRO A 330 -58.28 -13.45 -31.59
C PRO A 330 -59.00 -14.75 -31.93
N ALA A 331 -60.33 -14.71 -31.81
CA ALA A 331 -61.30 -15.76 -32.13
C ALA A 331 -61.39 -16.09 -33.60
#